data_162171718bff7a5e71d903e658079aea
#
_entry.id   162171718bff7a5e71d903e658079aea
#
_cell.length_a   1.000
_cell.length_b   1.000
_cell.length_c   1.000
_cell.angle_alpha   90.00
_cell.angle_beta   90.00
_cell.angle_gamma   90.00
#
_symmetry.space_group_name_H-M   'P 1'
#
loop_
_entity.id
_entity.type
_entity.pdbx_description
1 polymer ?
#
loop_
_entity_poly.entity_id
_entity_poly.type
_entity_poly.pdbx_seq_one_letter_code
_entity_poly.pdbx_strand_id
1 'polypeptide(L)'
;MKTVRESTTLYNFLGSHNPYWRLTESSDVLRFSTTETTEPDRTLQLSAEQAARIREMTVITSSLMMSLTVDESDLSVHLVGRKINKREWAGNASAWHDTPAVARDLSHGLSFAEQVVSEAHSAIVILDSRGNIQRFNRLCEDYTGLKEHDVIGQSVSKLFMSRREAAASRRNN
;
A
#
# COMPACT_ATOMS: atom_id res chain seq x y z
N MET A 1 9.10 -34.57 -8.49
CA MET A 1 9.55 -34.33 -7.09
C MET A 1 10.29 -32.99 -6.91
N LYS A 2 10.01 -31.97 -7.72
CA LYS A 2 10.58 -30.60 -7.61
C LYS A 2 9.65 -29.60 -6.90
N THR A 3 8.37 -29.87 -6.87
CA THR A 3 7.29 -28.92 -6.57
C THR A 3 7.22 -28.52 -5.09
N VAL A 4 7.49 -29.42 -4.15
CA VAL A 4 7.40 -29.16 -2.70
C VAL A 4 8.50 -28.20 -2.19
N ARG A 5 9.61 -28.08 -2.91
CA ARG A 5 10.74 -27.24 -2.47
C ARG A 5 10.53 -25.74 -2.70
N GLU A 6 9.75 -25.34 -3.71
CA GLU A 6 9.60 -23.91 -4.06
C GLU A 6 8.52 -23.22 -3.20
N SER A 7 7.41 -23.91 -2.92
CA SER A 7 6.38 -23.40 -2.00
C SER A 7 6.90 -23.26 -0.57
N THR A 8 7.66 -24.25 -0.08
CA THR A 8 8.34 -24.20 1.22
C THR A 8 9.36 -23.06 1.24
N THR A 9 10.02 -22.77 0.10
CA THR A 9 11.00 -21.69 -0.01
C THR A 9 10.34 -20.32 0.06
N LEU A 10 9.21 -20.11 -0.62
CA LEU A 10 8.47 -18.84 -0.55
C LEU A 10 7.88 -18.63 0.85
N TYR A 11 7.33 -19.67 1.44
CA TYR A 11 6.81 -19.65 2.80
C TYR A 11 7.88 -19.23 3.84
N ASN A 12 9.04 -19.88 3.80
CA ASN A 12 10.15 -19.53 4.67
C ASN A 12 10.67 -18.11 4.42
N PHE A 13 10.71 -17.67 3.16
CA PHE A 13 11.09 -16.31 2.79
C PHE A 13 10.13 -15.27 3.39
N LEU A 14 8.82 -15.48 3.26
CA LEU A 14 7.81 -14.58 3.82
C LEU A 14 7.84 -14.57 5.36
N GLY A 15 8.03 -15.73 6.00
CA GLY A 15 8.07 -15.86 7.45
C GLY A 15 9.33 -15.30 8.11
N SER A 16 10.47 -15.34 7.41
CA SER A 16 11.76 -14.93 7.97
C SER A 16 12.12 -13.48 7.69
N HIS A 17 11.63 -12.87 6.63
CA HIS A 17 12.11 -11.57 6.14
C HIS A 17 11.07 -10.47 6.20
N ASN A 18 9.77 -10.81 6.37
CA ASN A 18 8.67 -9.83 6.29
C ASN A 18 8.85 -8.86 5.08
N PRO A 19 8.98 -9.40 3.87
CA PRO A 19 9.45 -8.63 2.72
C PRO A 19 8.44 -7.56 2.29
N TYR A 20 8.94 -6.56 1.59
CA TYR A 20 8.09 -5.65 0.83
C TYR A 20 7.49 -6.37 -0.37
N TRP A 21 6.22 -6.11 -0.63
CA TRP A 21 5.57 -6.53 -1.85
C TRP A 21 5.20 -5.33 -2.72
N ARG A 22 5.13 -5.54 -4.02
CA ARG A 22 4.75 -4.53 -5.00
C ARG A 22 3.96 -5.16 -6.14
N LEU A 23 2.86 -4.49 -6.53
CA LEU A 23 2.03 -4.84 -7.68
C LEU A 23 1.83 -3.59 -8.53
N THR A 24 1.90 -3.74 -9.86
CA THR A 24 1.63 -2.65 -10.81
C THR A 24 0.29 -2.87 -11.52
N GLU A 25 -0.27 -1.80 -12.07
CA GLU A 25 -1.52 -1.85 -12.82
C GLU A 25 -1.43 -2.75 -14.07
N SER A 26 -0.28 -2.75 -14.72
CA SER A 26 -0.03 -3.43 -16.00
C SER A 26 0.42 -4.89 -15.87
N SER A 27 0.57 -5.42 -14.67
CA SER A 27 1.11 -6.77 -14.46
C SER A 27 0.44 -7.46 -13.29
N ASP A 28 0.05 -8.72 -13.48
CA ASP A 28 -0.47 -9.57 -12.41
C ASP A 28 0.64 -10.35 -11.69
N VAL A 29 1.86 -9.83 -11.73
CA VAL A 29 3.01 -10.39 -11.02
C VAL A 29 3.23 -9.63 -9.72
N LEU A 30 3.04 -10.32 -8.60
CA LEU A 30 3.39 -9.83 -7.27
C LEU A 30 4.89 -10.01 -7.05
N ARG A 31 5.58 -8.93 -6.74
CA ARG A 31 7.03 -8.90 -6.53
C ARG A 31 7.33 -8.73 -5.07
N PHE A 32 8.28 -9.48 -4.56
CA PHE A 32 8.73 -9.41 -3.17
C PHE A 32 10.20 -9.03 -3.11
N SER A 33 10.56 -8.14 -2.19
CA SER A 33 11.93 -7.68 -1.98
C SER A 33 12.21 -7.53 -0.49
N THR A 34 13.39 -7.93 -0.04
CA THR A 34 13.85 -7.72 1.33
C THR A 34 14.39 -6.32 1.57
N THR A 35 14.73 -5.63 0.49
CA THR A 35 15.23 -4.24 0.48
C THR A 35 14.44 -3.45 -0.55
N GLU A 36 14.46 -2.12 -0.45
CA GLU A 36 13.84 -1.21 -1.44
C GLU A 36 14.62 -1.15 -2.77
N THR A 37 15.18 -2.27 -3.20
CA THR A 37 15.94 -2.38 -4.46
C THR A 37 15.02 -2.55 -5.66
N THR A 38 15.57 -2.30 -6.84
CA THR A 38 14.81 -2.33 -8.10
C THR A 38 14.50 -3.77 -8.56
N GLU A 39 15.33 -4.74 -8.15
CA GLU A 39 15.16 -6.15 -8.52
C GLU A 39 14.45 -6.91 -7.40
N PRO A 40 13.37 -7.64 -7.73
CA PRO A 40 12.66 -8.46 -6.74
C PRO A 40 13.45 -9.72 -6.40
N ASP A 41 13.50 -10.07 -5.12
CA ASP A 41 14.10 -11.34 -4.66
C ASP A 41 13.23 -12.54 -5.07
N ARG A 42 11.91 -12.32 -5.14
CA ARG A 42 10.92 -13.32 -5.54
C ARG A 42 9.78 -12.70 -6.32
N THR A 43 9.19 -13.47 -7.20
CA THR A 43 7.99 -13.08 -7.94
C THR A 43 6.96 -14.19 -7.88
N LEU A 44 5.68 -13.81 -7.90
CA LEU A 44 4.57 -14.74 -7.92
C LEU A 44 3.53 -14.27 -8.95
N GLN A 45 3.14 -15.17 -9.85
CA GLN A 45 2.04 -14.91 -10.77
C GLN A 45 0.71 -15.04 -10.03
N LEU A 46 -0.10 -13.99 -10.07
CA LEU A 46 -1.44 -13.97 -9.50
C LEU A 46 -2.49 -14.36 -10.55
N SER A 47 -3.62 -14.87 -10.10
CA SER A 47 -4.82 -14.88 -10.92
C SER A 47 -5.35 -13.45 -11.10
N ALA A 48 -6.17 -13.22 -12.14
CA ALA A 48 -6.80 -11.93 -12.37
C ALA A 48 -7.67 -11.49 -11.17
N GLU A 49 -8.34 -12.43 -10.51
CA GLU A 49 -9.15 -12.17 -9.31
C GLU A 49 -8.28 -11.74 -8.12
N GLN A 50 -7.17 -12.43 -7.87
CA GLN A 50 -6.24 -12.10 -6.79
C GLN A 50 -5.62 -10.71 -7.01
N ALA A 51 -5.20 -10.40 -8.25
CA ALA A 51 -4.66 -9.10 -8.61
C ALA A 51 -5.71 -7.99 -8.47
N ALA A 52 -6.97 -8.24 -8.86
CA ALA A 52 -8.06 -7.29 -8.69
C ALA A 52 -8.31 -6.95 -7.22
N ARG A 53 -8.32 -7.95 -6.33
CA ARG A 53 -8.48 -7.72 -4.89
C ARG A 53 -7.38 -6.83 -4.29
N ILE A 54 -6.14 -6.97 -4.75
CA ILE A 54 -5.05 -6.07 -4.31
C ILE A 54 -5.26 -4.66 -4.86
N ARG A 55 -5.74 -4.53 -6.11
CA ARG A 55 -6.01 -3.23 -6.75
C ARG A 55 -7.21 -2.48 -6.16
N GLU A 56 -8.08 -3.16 -5.42
CA GLU A 56 -9.14 -2.53 -4.62
C GLU A 56 -8.60 -1.78 -3.40
N MET A 57 -7.37 -2.06 -2.96
CA MET A 57 -6.74 -1.29 -1.89
C MET A 57 -6.64 0.17 -2.29
N THR A 58 -7.09 1.03 -1.39
CA THR A 58 -7.06 2.48 -1.55
C THR A 58 -5.72 3.06 -1.08
N VAL A 59 -5.61 4.37 -1.02
CA VAL A 59 -4.46 5.07 -0.43
C VAL A 59 -4.36 4.85 1.08
N ILE A 60 -5.44 4.36 1.70
CA ILE A 60 -5.49 3.95 3.10
C ILE A 60 -4.80 2.59 3.25
N THR A 61 -3.89 2.49 4.20
CA THR A 61 -3.27 1.22 4.54
C THR A 61 -4.35 0.21 4.95
N SER A 62 -4.39 -0.89 4.26
CA SER A 62 -5.36 -1.96 4.48
C SER A 62 -4.65 -3.30 4.58
N SER A 63 -5.37 -4.27 5.08
CA SER A 63 -4.91 -5.62 5.33
C SER A 63 -5.73 -6.58 4.48
N LEU A 64 -5.06 -7.44 3.74
CA LEU A 64 -5.68 -8.43 2.87
C LEU A 64 -5.10 -9.81 3.15
N MET A 65 -5.98 -10.72 3.51
CA MET A 65 -5.67 -12.15 3.59
C MET A 65 -6.01 -12.80 2.27
N MET A 66 -5.08 -13.58 1.71
CA MET A 66 -5.35 -14.34 0.51
C MET A 66 -4.61 -15.67 0.49
N SER A 67 -5.24 -16.66 -0.10
CA SER A 67 -4.57 -17.91 -0.45
C SER A 67 -3.92 -17.74 -1.81
N LEU A 68 -2.65 -18.07 -1.88
CA LEU A 68 -1.86 -18.10 -3.10
C LEU A 68 -1.50 -19.55 -3.39
N THR A 69 -1.84 -20.03 -4.58
CA THR A 69 -1.45 -21.37 -5.00
C THR A 69 -0.05 -21.29 -5.59
N VAL A 70 0.91 -21.91 -4.94
CA VAL A 70 2.30 -21.97 -5.36
C VAL A 70 2.65 -23.45 -5.51
N ASP A 71 2.96 -23.89 -6.73
CA ASP A 71 3.36 -25.27 -7.02
C ASP A 71 2.40 -26.33 -6.43
N GLU A 72 1.10 -26.19 -6.72
CA GLU A 72 0.02 -27.08 -6.25
C GLU A 72 -0.20 -27.07 -4.71
N SER A 73 0.44 -26.17 -3.99
CA SER A 73 0.25 -25.98 -2.55
C SER A 73 -0.39 -24.63 -2.27
N ASP A 74 -1.38 -24.61 -1.40
CA ASP A 74 -2.01 -23.37 -0.95
C ASP A 74 -1.18 -22.74 0.16
N LEU A 75 -0.75 -21.52 -0.07
CA LEU A 75 -0.02 -20.69 0.86
C LEU A 75 -0.90 -19.51 1.27
N SER A 76 -1.23 -19.42 2.54
CA SER A 76 -1.92 -18.25 3.07
C SER A 76 -0.94 -17.12 3.33
N VAL A 77 -1.17 -15.98 2.71
CA VAL A 77 -0.34 -14.78 2.82
C VAL A 77 -1.18 -13.62 3.35
N HIS A 78 -0.59 -12.89 4.26
CA HIS A 78 -1.11 -11.65 4.76
C HIS A 78 -0.37 -10.48 4.12
N LEU A 79 -1.09 -9.66 3.37
CA LEU A 79 -0.57 -8.45 2.74
C LEU A 79 -1.10 -7.23 3.49
N VAL A 80 -0.20 -6.42 4.01
CA VAL A 80 -0.53 -5.11 4.59
C VAL A 80 0.04 -4.05 3.67
N GLY A 81 -0.80 -3.18 3.14
CA GLY A 81 -0.33 -2.20 2.18
C GLY A 81 -1.41 -1.25 1.70
N ARG A 82 -1.06 -0.48 0.68
CA ARG A 82 -1.93 0.56 0.13
C ARG A 82 -1.58 0.86 -1.32
N LYS A 83 -2.43 1.61 -1.96
CA LYS A 83 -2.13 2.26 -3.24
C LYS A 83 -1.13 3.40 -2.99
N ILE A 84 0.05 3.34 -3.59
CA ILE A 84 1.10 4.35 -3.43
C ILE A 84 1.13 5.40 -4.53
N ASN A 85 0.58 5.08 -5.70
CA ASN A 85 0.36 6.02 -6.79
C ASN A 85 -0.74 5.50 -7.73
N LYS A 86 -1.00 6.21 -8.85
CA LYS A 86 -2.09 5.85 -9.79
C LYS A 86 -2.00 4.43 -10.34
N ARG A 87 -0.80 3.85 -10.40
CA ARG A 87 -0.52 2.58 -11.08
C ARG A 87 0.17 1.53 -10.21
N GLU A 88 0.29 1.78 -8.91
CA GLU A 88 1.13 0.92 -8.06
C GLU A 88 0.59 0.78 -6.65
N TRP A 89 0.67 -0.44 -6.13
CA TRP A 89 0.34 -0.84 -4.78
C TRP A 89 1.54 -1.50 -4.14
N ALA A 90 1.77 -1.23 -2.88
CA ALA A 90 2.88 -1.83 -2.14
C ALA A 90 2.62 -1.87 -0.64
N GLY A 91 3.41 -2.69 0.04
CA GLY A 91 3.35 -2.85 1.49
C GLY A 91 4.27 -3.96 1.97
N ASN A 92 3.92 -4.56 3.09
CA ASN A 92 4.64 -5.70 3.67
C ASN A 92 3.83 -6.99 3.53
N ALA A 93 4.54 -8.10 3.38
CA ALA A 93 3.96 -9.43 3.29
C ALA A 93 4.47 -10.32 4.42
N SER A 94 3.62 -11.18 4.93
CA SER A 94 4.01 -12.23 5.87
C SER A 94 3.30 -13.53 5.52
N ALA A 95 3.94 -14.67 5.82
CA ALA A 95 3.26 -15.93 5.78
C ALA A 95 2.28 -16.00 6.95
N TRP A 96 1.10 -16.54 6.67
CA TRP A 96 0.10 -16.74 7.71
C TRP A 96 0.36 -18.09 8.40
N HIS A 97 0.70 -18.03 9.66
CA HIS A 97 0.57 -19.14 10.57
C HIS A 97 -0.68 -18.97 11.42
N ASP A 98 -1.32 -20.04 11.78
CA ASP A 98 -2.55 -20.16 12.56
C ASP A 98 -2.61 -19.36 13.89
N THR A 99 -2.28 -18.08 13.84
CA THR A 99 -2.53 -17.16 14.95
C THR A 99 -3.59 -16.13 14.55
N PRO A 100 -4.86 -16.52 14.48
CA PRO A 100 -5.92 -15.65 13.97
C PRO A 100 -6.13 -14.37 14.79
N ALA A 101 -5.79 -14.43 16.09
CA ALA A 101 -6.06 -13.34 17.02
C ALA A 101 -5.14 -12.13 16.80
N VAL A 102 -3.83 -12.31 16.75
CA VAL A 102 -2.86 -11.20 16.67
C VAL A 102 -2.98 -10.44 15.36
N ALA A 103 -3.17 -11.13 14.25
CA ALA A 103 -3.33 -10.47 12.97
C ALA A 103 -4.68 -9.77 12.83
N ARG A 104 -5.74 -10.31 13.42
CA ARG A 104 -7.03 -9.63 13.52
C ARG A 104 -6.91 -8.36 14.33
N ASP A 105 -6.27 -8.42 15.49
CA ASP A 105 -6.07 -7.27 16.38
C ASP A 105 -5.22 -6.18 15.72
N LEU A 106 -4.16 -6.56 15.01
CA LEU A 106 -3.33 -5.62 14.25
C LEU A 106 -4.09 -4.99 13.08
N SER A 107 -4.86 -5.79 12.35
CA SER A 107 -5.72 -5.29 11.25
C SER A 107 -6.79 -4.34 11.78
N HIS A 108 -7.45 -4.67 12.89
CA HIS A 108 -8.42 -3.80 13.53
C HIS A 108 -7.78 -2.51 14.04
N GLY A 109 -6.59 -2.59 14.65
CA GLY A 109 -5.86 -1.43 15.12
C GLY A 109 -5.47 -0.47 14.00
N LEU A 110 -4.98 -1.00 12.87
CA LEU A 110 -4.66 -0.20 11.69
C LEU A 110 -5.91 0.43 11.06
N SER A 111 -6.98 -0.34 10.90
CA SER A 111 -8.25 0.16 10.37
C SER A 111 -8.85 1.24 11.27
N PHE A 112 -8.76 1.07 12.57
CA PHE A 112 -9.23 2.07 13.53
C PHE A 112 -8.39 3.36 13.46
N ALA A 113 -7.07 3.27 13.43
CA ALA A 113 -6.19 4.42 13.29
C ALA A 113 -6.46 5.21 12.00
N GLU A 114 -6.65 4.50 10.88
CA GLU A 114 -7.00 5.11 9.59
C GLU A 114 -8.38 5.77 9.62
N GLN A 115 -9.34 5.14 10.27
CA GLN A 115 -10.67 5.71 10.43
C GLN A 115 -10.62 6.98 11.28
N VAL A 116 -9.86 6.99 12.37
CA VAL A 116 -9.66 8.18 13.20
C VAL A 116 -9.08 9.34 12.40
N VAL A 117 -8.07 9.08 11.56
CA VAL A 117 -7.48 10.11 10.69
C VAL A 117 -8.49 10.60 9.64
N SER A 118 -9.25 9.68 9.03
CA SER A 118 -10.22 10.03 7.98
C SER A 118 -11.42 10.83 8.51
N GLU A 119 -11.91 10.47 9.70
CA GLU A 119 -13.08 11.10 10.36
C GLU A 119 -12.69 12.29 11.26
N ALA A 120 -11.41 12.62 11.38
CA ALA A 120 -10.96 13.73 12.20
C ALA A 120 -11.59 15.05 11.73
N HIS A 121 -12.11 15.81 12.69
CA HIS A 121 -12.67 17.16 12.46
C HIS A 121 -11.57 18.24 12.28
N SER A 122 -10.38 17.82 11.94
CA SER A 122 -9.22 18.67 11.67
C SER A 122 -8.56 18.27 10.36
N ALA A 123 -8.07 19.23 9.61
CA ALA A 123 -7.29 18.96 8.41
C ALA A 123 -5.96 18.31 8.83
N ILE A 124 -5.73 17.08 8.37
CA ILE A 124 -4.53 16.30 8.70
C ILE A 124 -3.77 15.99 7.41
N VAL A 125 -2.51 16.42 7.38
CA VAL A 125 -1.55 16.07 6.35
C VAL A 125 -0.36 15.39 7.02
N ILE A 126 -0.02 14.18 6.61
CA ILE A 126 1.17 13.47 7.07
C ILE A 126 2.22 13.52 5.97
N LEU A 127 3.43 13.87 6.33
CA LEU A 127 4.56 14.00 5.41
C LEU A 127 5.63 12.96 5.72
N ASP A 128 6.37 12.55 4.69
CA ASP A 128 7.61 11.83 4.89
C ASP A 128 8.75 12.77 5.31
N SER A 129 9.93 12.20 5.59
CA SER A 129 11.12 12.97 5.99
C SER A 129 11.64 13.93 4.91
N ARG A 130 11.16 13.83 3.67
CA ARG A 130 11.49 14.70 2.54
C ARG A 130 10.43 15.77 2.28
N GLY A 131 9.35 15.78 3.09
CA GLY A 131 8.24 16.72 2.93
C GLY A 131 7.26 16.33 1.83
N ASN A 132 7.23 15.07 1.40
CA ASN A 132 6.22 14.57 0.47
C ASN A 132 5.00 14.08 1.23
N ILE A 133 3.82 14.30 0.66
CA ILE A 133 2.54 13.95 1.26
C ILE A 133 2.38 12.43 1.28
N GLN A 134 2.18 11.87 2.47
CA GLN A 134 1.88 10.46 2.71
C GLN A 134 0.39 10.23 3.00
N ARG A 135 -0.26 11.19 3.64
CA ARG A 135 -1.69 11.18 3.96
C ARG A 135 -2.28 12.56 3.81
N PHE A 136 -3.53 12.61 3.34
CA PHE A 136 -4.27 13.85 3.11
C PHE A 136 -5.76 13.55 3.38
N ASN A 137 -6.23 13.82 4.61
CA ASN A 137 -7.54 13.38 5.03
C ASN A 137 -8.68 14.11 4.31
N ARG A 138 -9.91 13.59 4.46
CA ARG A 138 -11.10 14.11 3.80
C ARG A 138 -11.30 15.60 4.02
N LEU A 139 -11.05 16.11 5.22
CA LEU A 139 -11.22 17.52 5.49
C LEU A 139 -10.20 18.39 4.72
N CYS A 140 -8.99 17.87 4.49
CA CYS A 140 -8.03 18.52 3.59
C CYS A 140 -8.55 18.57 2.15
N GLU A 141 -9.19 17.48 1.67
CA GLU A 141 -9.81 17.46 0.35
C GLU A 141 -10.91 18.52 0.23
N ASP A 142 -11.80 18.60 1.23
CA ASP A 142 -12.92 19.54 1.26
C ASP A 142 -12.42 21.00 1.26
N TYR A 143 -11.37 21.32 2.02
CA TYR A 143 -10.80 22.68 2.06
C TYR A 143 -10.01 23.06 0.84
N THR A 144 -9.35 22.10 0.20
CA THR A 144 -8.42 22.39 -0.90
C THR A 144 -8.99 22.11 -2.28
N GLY A 145 -10.03 21.26 -2.36
CA GLY A 145 -10.56 20.71 -3.59
C GLY A 145 -9.62 19.72 -4.29
N LEU A 146 -8.52 19.34 -3.64
CA LEU A 146 -7.59 18.32 -4.14
C LEU A 146 -7.97 16.97 -3.57
N LYS A 147 -7.77 15.92 -4.34
CA LYS A 147 -8.01 14.55 -3.86
C LYS A 147 -6.71 13.92 -3.34
N GLU A 148 -6.83 13.13 -2.26
CA GLU A 148 -5.68 12.47 -1.65
C GLU A 148 -4.84 11.70 -2.68
N HIS A 149 -5.48 10.92 -3.55
CA HIS A 149 -4.80 10.12 -4.58
C HIS A 149 -4.04 10.96 -5.62
N ASP A 150 -4.36 12.26 -5.76
CA ASP A 150 -3.67 13.16 -6.68
C ASP A 150 -2.45 13.82 -6.03
N VAL A 151 -2.45 13.95 -4.70
CA VAL A 151 -1.40 14.67 -3.97
C VAL A 151 -0.38 13.78 -3.25
N ILE A 152 -0.70 12.51 -3.03
CA ILE A 152 0.24 11.54 -2.44
C ILE A 152 1.55 11.51 -3.22
N GLY A 153 2.66 11.54 -2.50
CA GLY A 153 4.02 11.56 -3.05
C GLY A 153 4.47 12.92 -3.59
N GLN A 154 3.58 13.92 -3.65
CA GLN A 154 3.98 15.28 -4.03
C GLN A 154 4.57 16.05 -2.85
N SER A 155 5.53 16.91 -3.13
CA SER A 155 6.07 17.82 -2.14
C SER A 155 5.02 18.84 -1.71
N VAL A 156 4.76 18.92 -0.40
CA VAL A 156 3.82 19.88 0.17
C VAL A 156 4.18 21.32 -0.18
N SER A 157 5.47 21.66 -0.19
CA SER A 157 5.93 23.00 -0.54
C SER A 157 5.60 23.38 -1.99
N LYS A 158 5.81 22.48 -2.94
CA LYS A 158 5.47 22.70 -4.35
C LYS A 158 3.96 22.87 -4.55
N LEU A 159 3.17 22.06 -3.86
CA LEU A 159 1.72 22.12 -3.96
C LEU A 159 1.15 23.46 -3.48
N PHE A 160 1.66 23.98 -2.36
CA PHE A 160 1.19 25.25 -1.79
C PHE A 160 1.80 26.47 -2.47
N MET A 161 3.04 26.40 -2.96
CA MET A 161 3.67 27.51 -3.68
C MET A 161 3.01 27.74 -5.03
N SER A 162 2.77 26.72 -5.82
CA SER A 162 2.10 26.85 -7.10
C SER A 162 0.68 27.44 -6.98
N ARG A 163 -0.02 27.15 -5.88
CA ARG A 163 -1.34 27.74 -5.61
C ARG A 163 -1.29 29.20 -5.18
N ARG A 164 -0.27 29.60 -4.41
CA ARG A 164 -0.08 31.02 -4.05
C ARG A 164 0.22 31.85 -5.30
N GLU A 165 1.04 31.36 -6.20
CA GLU A 165 1.36 32.02 -7.45
C GLU A 165 0.13 32.12 -8.37
N ALA A 166 -0.64 31.03 -8.50
CA ALA A 166 -1.89 31.04 -9.26
C ALA A 166 -2.96 31.98 -8.65
N ALA A 167 -3.04 32.07 -7.34
CA ALA A 167 -3.96 33.00 -6.65
C ALA A 167 -3.51 34.46 -6.78
N ALA A 168 -2.19 34.72 -6.76
CA ALA A 168 -1.64 36.06 -6.97
C ALA A 168 -1.86 36.54 -8.43
N SER A 169 -1.72 35.67 -9.41
CA SER A 169 -1.98 35.96 -10.81
C SER A 169 -3.45 36.34 -11.11
N ARG A 170 -4.40 35.74 -10.37
CA ARG A 170 -5.84 36.07 -10.50
C ARG A 170 -6.27 37.38 -9.86
N ARG A 171 -5.46 37.97 -8.97
CA ARG A 171 -5.75 39.28 -8.34
C ARG A 171 -5.22 40.45 -9.14
N ASN A 172 -4.36 40.19 -10.13
CA ASN A 172 -3.74 41.23 -10.98
C ASN A 172 -4.39 41.33 -12.38
N ASN A 173 -5.48 40.62 -12.61
CA ASN A 173 -6.37 40.76 -13.77
C ASN A 173 -7.77 41.18 -13.32
#